data_11d5594bc0c6e1746f38c3a71dec4526
#
_entry.id   11d5594bc0c6e1746f38c3a71dec4526
#
_cell.length_a   1.000
_cell.length_b   1.000
_cell.length_c   1.000
_cell.angle_alpha   90.00
_cell.angle_beta   90.00
_cell.angle_gamma   90.00
#
_symmetry.space_group_name_H-M   'P 1'
#
loop_
_entity.id
_entity.type
_entity.pdbx_description
1 polymer ?
#
loop_
_entity_poly.entity_id
_entity_poly.type
_entity_poly.pdbx_seq_one_letter_code
_entity_poly.pdbx_strand_id
1 'polypeptide(L)'
;QGGSPGSKPTVLIRGIPSYTGTEPVVVVDGVIQSIDDLSAINSADIESINVLKDAATTAIYGVKGGNGVIVVTTKSGKKGKDAEISLNTYYGIQEVQRTISMLNATEYGIIMNEGSTSSGGELVFKDINSLGTGTNWQNEVFKKAAIQSYNLSASGSSDKINYFVSGGYLGQGGIVGGTDKSNFNRLNGTVNLGIDLTSK
;
A
#
# COMPACT_ATOMS: atom_id res chain seq x y z
N GLN A 1 0.87 -5.52 7.90
CA GLN A 1 0.56 -5.15 6.52
C GLN A 1 0.59 -6.42 5.70
N GLY A 2 -0.53 -6.78 5.08
CA GLY A 2 -0.64 -7.97 4.25
C GLY A 2 0.25 -7.81 3.02
N GLY A 3 0.97 -8.86 2.64
CA GLY A 3 1.80 -8.90 1.42
C GLY A 3 0.99 -8.96 0.12
N SER A 4 -0.30 -8.70 0.17
CA SER A 4 -1.16 -8.67 -1.02
C SER A 4 -0.96 -7.36 -1.79
N PRO A 5 -0.84 -7.42 -3.12
CA PRO A 5 -0.79 -6.24 -3.97
C PRO A 5 -2.00 -5.33 -3.74
N GLY A 6 -1.79 -4.02 -3.67
CA GLY A 6 -2.86 -3.06 -3.47
C GLY A 6 -3.54 -3.10 -2.09
N SER A 7 -2.97 -3.81 -1.11
CA SER A 7 -3.52 -3.83 0.24
C SER A 7 -3.55 -2.43 0.86
N LYS A 8 -4.68 -2.11 1.50
CA LYS A 8 -4.91 -0.81 2.11
C LYS A 8 -4.07 -0.63 3.38
N PRO A 9 -3.48 0.55 3.60
CA PRO A 9 -2.77 0.83 4.83
C PRO A 9 -3.75 1.02 5.99
N THR A 10 -3.43 0.44 7.14
CA THR A 10 -4.11 0.78 8.39
C THR A 10 -3.38 1.95 9.04
N VAL A 11 -4.09 3.05 9.25
CA VAL A 11 -3.52 4.25 9.89
C VAL A 11 -4.17 4.47 11.24
N LEU A 12 -3.35 4.53 12.28
CA LEU A 12 -3.77 4.83 13.66
C LEU A 12 -2.98 6.05 14.15
N ILE A 13 -3.66 7.09 14.64
CA ILE A 13 -3.01 8.34 15.09
C ILE A 13 -2.81 8.35 16.61
N ARG A 14 -3.80 7.92 17.38
CA ARG A 14 -3.77 7.95 18.87
C ARG A 14 -3.86 6.56 19.52
N GLY A 15 -3.57 5.50 18.77
CA GLY A 15 -3.78 4.13 19.22
C GLY A 15 -5.21 3.66 18.99
N ILE A 16 -5.71 2.74 19.81
CA ILE A 16 -7.07 2.21 19.72
C ILE A 16 -7.90 2.82 20.88
N PRO A 17 -8.54 3.99 20.70
CA PRO A 17 -9.27 4.65 21.78
C PRO A 17 -10.66 4.04 22.00
N SER A 18 -11.19 3.27 21.05
CA SER A 18 -12.55 2.74 21.11
C SER A 18 -12.66 1.44 20.31
N TYR A 19 -13.60 0.57 20.71
CA TYR A 19 -13.97 -0.64 19.94
C TYR A 19 -14.77 -0.31 18.67
N THR A 20 -15.32 0.90 18.57
CA THR A 20 -16.14 1.35 17.44
C THR A 20 -15.51 2.57 16.77
N GLY A 21 -14.79 2.32 15.67
CA GLY A 21 -14.26 3.39 14.82
C GLY A 21 -12.97 4.02 15.35
N THR A 22 -11.85 3.50 14.89
CA THR A 22 -10.50 3.99 15.22
C THR A 22 -9.85 4.76 14.08
N GLU A 23 -10.54 4.84 12.94
CA GLU A 23 -10.01 5.47 11.74
C GLU A 23 -10.01 7.00 11.87
N PRO A 24 -8.91 7.67 11.47
CA PRO A 24 -8.86 9.12 11.40
C PRO A 24 -9.76 9.65 10.28
N VAL A 25 -10.19 10.88 10.41
CA VAL A 25 -10.83 11.62 9.32
C VAL A 25 -9.77 11.99 8.30
N VAL A 26 -10.03 11.74 7.03
CA VAL A 26 -9.19 12.20 5.92
C VAL A 26 -9.86 13.39 5.25
N VAL A 27 -9.09 14.45 5.02
CA VAL A 27 -9.53 15.65 4.33
C VAL A 27 -8.60 15.89 3.16
N VAL A 28 -9.13 15.84 1.94
CA VAL A 28 -8.34 16.09 0.72
C VAL A 28 -8.85 17.38 0.10
N ASP A 29 -7.99 18.37 -0.02
CA ASP A 29 -8.29 19.71 -0.57
C ASP A 29 -9.55 20.34 0.05
N GLY A 30 -9.72 20.16 1.37
CA GLY A 30 -10.87 20.68 2.12
C GLY A 30 -12.12 19.80 2.12
N VAL A 31 -12.13 18.68 1.41
CA VAL A 31 -13.26 17.74 1.34
C VAL A 31 -12.99 16.52 2.22
N ILE A 32 -13.95 16.19 3.10
CA ILE A 32 -13.87 14.98 3.93
C ILE A 32 -14.07 13.75 3.05
N GLN A 33 -13.13 12.84 3.13
CA GLN A 33 -13.11 11.57 2.38
C GLN A 33 -12.84 10.38 3.30
N SER A 34 -12.91 9.17 2.77
CA SER A 34 -12.53 7.95 3.48
C SER A 34 -11.01 7.70 3.40
N ILE A 35 -10.51 6.83 4.28
CA ILE A 35 -9.10 6.39 4.20
C ILE A 35 -8.84 5.58 2.92
N ASP A 36 -9.88 4.96 2.39
CA ASP A 36 -9.82 4.23 1.13
C ASP A 36 -9.57 5.16 -0.06
N ASP A 37 -10.23 6.32 -0.07
CA ASP A 37 -10.04 7.33 -1.11
C ASP A 37 -8.63 7.90 -1.09
N LEU A 38 -8.04 8.07 0.11
CA LEU A 38 -6.64 8.46 0.24
C LEU A 38 -5.69 7.45 -0.44
N SER A 39 -5.99 6.16 -0.34
CA SER A 39 -5.18 5.13 -0.98
C SER A 39 -5.27 5.14 -2.51
N ALA A 40 -6.30 5.75 -3.07
CA ALA A 40 -6.50 5.91 -4.51
C ALA A 40 -5.68 7.08 -5.10
N ILE A 41 -5.30 8.06 -4.27
CA ILE A 41 -4.52 9.21 -4.73
C ILE A 41 -3.08 8.78 -5.05
N ASN A 42 -2.53 9.30 -6.14
CA ASN A 42 -1.12 9.09 -6.45
C ASN A 42 -0.26 9.92 -5.51
N SER A 43 0.70 9.29 -4.83
CA SER A 43 1.62 10.00 -3.95
C SER A 43 2.44 11.09 -4.67
N ALA A 44 2.68 10.94 -5.98
CA ALA A 44 3.36 11.96 -6.79
C ALA A 44 2.53 13.25 -6.96
N ASP A 45 1.21 13.19 -6.78
CA ASP A 45 0.29 14.33 -6.90
C ASP A 45 0.05 15.05 -5.56
N ILE A 46 0.60 14.52 -4.46
CA ILE A 46 0.46 15.12 -3.14
C ILE A 46 1.53 16.22 -2.97
N GLU A 47 1.10 17.41 -2.54
CA GLU A 47 1.99 18.51 -2.16
C GLU A 47 2.37 18.42 -0.69
N SER A 48 1.40 18.17 0.21
CA SER A 48 1.67 18.03 1.64
C SER A 48 0.65 17.11 2.34
N ILE A 49 1.11 16.49 3.44
CA ILE A 49 0.25 15.75 4.37
C ILE A 49 0.49 16.30 5.76
N ASN A 50 -0.57 16.80 6.39
CA ASN A 50 -0.55 17.30 7.75
C ASN A 50 -1.43 16.43 8.64
N VAL A 51 -0.91 16.01 9.79
CA VAL A 51 -1.65 15.19 10.76
C VAL A 51 -2.01 16.05 11.97
N LEU A 52 -3.31 16.32 12.13
CA LEU A 52 -3.84 17.09 13.25
C LEU A 52 -4.18 16.13 14.40
N LYS A 53 -3.52 16.34 15.53
CA LYS A 53 -3.69 15.50 16.72
C LYS A 53 -4.37 16.24 17.89
N ASP A 54 -4.35 17.57 17.88
CA ASP A 54 -4.84 18.36 18.99
C ASP A 54 -6.35 18.59 18.92
N ALA A 55 -7.04 18.52 20.05
CA ALA A 55 -8.48 18.67 20.12
C ALA A 55 -8.96 20.03 19.57
N ALA A 56 -8.20 21.09 19.77
CA ALA A 56 -8.53 22.41 19.25
C ALA A 56 -8.52 22.46 17.71
N THR A 57 -7.53 21.83 17.07
CA THR A 57 -7.40 21.82 15.61
C THR A 57 -8.35 20.84 14.94
N THR A 58 -8.76 19.77 15.65
CA THR A 58 -9.69 18.76 15.09
C THR A 58 -11.15 19.10 15.35
N ALA A 59 -11.47 20.09 16.21
CA ALA A 59 -12.84 20.47 16.56
C ALA A 59 -13.71 20.86 15.35
N ILE A 60 -13.13 21.48 14.33
CA ILE A 60 -13.84 21.87 13.09
C ILE A 60 -14.36 20.68 12.29
N TYR A 61 -13.83 19.46 12.53
CA TYR A 61 -14.24 18.22 11.88
C TYR A 61 -15.23 17.39 12.71
N GLY A 62 -15.72 17.99 13.83
CA GLY A 62 -16.72 17.39 14.70
C GLY A 62 -16.22 16.17 15.48
N VAL A 63 -17.17 15.35 15.95
CA VAL A 63 -16.88 14.17 16.81
C VAL A 63 -15.91 13.18 16.17
N LYS A 64 -15.99 13.00 14.84
CA LYS A 64 -15.08 12.12 14.11
C LYS A 64 -13.63 12.57 14.17
N GLY A 65 -13.37 13.87 14.32
CA GLY A 65 -12.02 14.43 14.50
C GLY A 65 -11.32 13.97 15.78
N GLY A 66 -12.04 13.39 16.75
CA GLY A 66 -11.47 12.83 17.98
C GLY A 66 -10.40 11.76 17.78
N ASN A 67 -10.46 11.01 16.70
CA ASN A 67 -9.48 9.99 16.31
C ASN A 67 -8.25 10.59 15.58
N GLY A 68 -8.22 11.92 15.38
CA GLY A 68 -7.25 12.65 14.58
C GLY A 68 -7.74 12.91 13.16
N VAL A 69 -7.09 13.87 12.50
CA VAL A 69 -7.42 14.26 11.13
C VAL A 69 -6.16 14.26 10.28
N ILE A 70 -6.23 13.68 9.10
CA ILE A 70 -5.19 13.70 8.07
C ILE A 70 -5.63 14.70 7.01
N VAL A 71 -4.94 15.82 6.91
CA VAL A 71 -5.18 16.83 5.88
C VAL A 71 -4.18 16.63 4.76
N VAL A 72 -4.67 16.31 3.58
CA VAL A 72 -3.90 16.13 2.35
C VAL A 72 -4.17 17.30 1.44
N THR A 73 -3.10 17.93 0.98
CA THR A 73 -3.16 18.96 -0.06
C THR A 73 -2.54 18.40 -1.32
N THR A 74 -3.29 18.43 -2.42
CA THR A 74 -2.78 18.00 -3.72
C THR A 74 -2.07 19.14 -4.44
N LYS A 75 -1.20 18.81 -5.38
CA LYS A 75 -0.46 19.79 -6.16
C LYS A 75 -1.42 20.64 -7.00
N SER A 76 -1.10 21.92 -7.07
CA SER A 76 -1.80 22.91 -7.90
C SER A 76 -0.80 23.71 -8.73
N GLY A 77 -1.26 24.37 -9.77
CA GLY A 77 -0.45 25.31 -10.53
C GLY A 77 -0.09 26.51 -9.65
N LYS A 78 1.18 26.93 -9.68
CA LYS A 78 1.67 28.10 -8.92
C LYS A 78 1.64 29.33 -9.78
N LYS A 79 0.94 30.40 -9.35
CA LYS A 79 0.87 31.68 -10.07
C LYS A 79 2.26 32.23 -10.40
N GLY A 80 2.41 32.73 -11.62
CA GLY A 80 3.69 33.31 -12.09
C GLY A 80 4.78 32.31 -12.42
N LYS A 81 4.47 31.01 -12.47
CA LYS A 81 5.39 29.98 -12.95
C LYS A 81 5.04 29.55 -14.38
N ASP A 82 6.08 29.38 -15.18
CA ASP A 82 5.99 28.79 -16.51
C ASP A 82 5.46 27.35 -16.46
N ALA A 83 5.01 26.86 -17.60
CA ALA A 83 4.57 25.48 -17.73
C ALA A 83 5.72 24.50 -17.46
N GLU A 84 5.51 23.57 -16.53
CA GLU A 84 6.44 22.52 -16.16
C GLU A 84 5.82 21.15 -16.43
N ILE A 85 6.55 20.29 -17.13
CA ILE A 85 6.19 18.90 -17.36
C ILE A 85 7.13 18.03 -16.55
N SER A 86 6.57 17.13 -15.74
CA SER A 86 7.33 16.21 -14.90
C SER A 86 6.94 14.77 -15.18
N LEU A 87 7.94 13.91 -15.38
CA LEU A 87 7.76 12.47 -15.52
C LEU A 87 8.49 11.77 -14.36
N ASN A 88 7.71 11.06 -13.54
CA ASN A 88 8.25 10.24 -12.46
C ASN A 88 8.03 8.76 -12.80
N THR A 89 9.12 8.00 -12.81
CA THR A 89 9.07 6.56 -13.07
C THR A 89 9.77 5.78 -11.97
N TYR A 90 9.20 4.65 -11.63
CA TYR A 90 9.78 3.72 -10.67
C TYR A 90 9.59 2.28 -11.18
N TYR A 91 10.67 1.51 -11.11
CA TYR A 91 10.64 0.07 -11.36
C TYR A 91 11.41 -0.65 -10.26
N GLY A 92 10.83 -1.72 -9.73
CA GLY A 92 11.45 -2.50 -8.67
C GLY A 92 11.06 -3.98 -8.74
N ILE A 93 11.80 -4.80 -8.01
CA ILE A 93 11.52 -6.22 -7.84
C ILE A 93 11.22 -6.45 -6.36
N GLN A 94 10.11 -7.10 -6.09
CA GLN A 94 9.69 -7.52 -4.76
C GLN A 94 9.99 -9.00 -4.58
N GLU A 95 10.56 -9.36 -3.43
CA GLU A 95 10.78 -10.75 -3.06
C GLU A 95 10.61 -10.91 -1.54
N VAL A 96 10.40 -12.14 -1.10
CA VAL A 96 10.35 -12.45 0.33
C VAL A 96 11.76 -12.30 0.91
N GLN A 97 11.88 -11.44 1.90
CA GLN A 97 13.17 -11.14 2.54
C GLN A 97 13.74 -12.35 3.27
N ARG A 98 12.89 -13.17 3.88
CA ARG A 98 13.30 -14.33 4.65
C ARG A 98 12.20 -15.40 4.64
N THR A 99 12.60 -16.64 4.40
CA THR A 99 11.76 -17.82 4.59
C THR A 99 12.10 -18.49 5.94
N ILE A 100 11.17 -19.27 6.45
CA ILE A 100 11.38 -20.05 7.66
C ILE A 100 12.09 -21.35 7.27
N SER A 101 13.14 -21.74 8.00
CA SER A 101 13.76 -23.05 7.82
C SER A 101 12.75 -24.13 8.21
N MET A 102 12.48 -25.04 7.29
CA MET A 102 11.55 -26.14 7.48
C MET A 102 12.27 -27.47 7.27
N LEU A 103 11.77 -28.50 7.92
CA LEU A 103 12.24 -29.86 7.72
C LEU A 103 11.97 -30.31 6.27
N ASN A 104 12.87 -31.05 5.70
CA ASN A 104 12.62 -31.78 4.47
C ASN A 104 11.75 -33.03 4.76
N ALA A 105 11.30 -33.72 3.72
CA ALA A 105 10.38 -34.86 3.89
C ALA A 105 11.01 -36.02 4.71
N THR A 106 12.29 -36.30 4.50
CA THR A 106 13.02 -37.32 5.27
C THR A 106 13.14 -36.92 6.75
N GLU A 107 13.56 -35.69 7.05
CA GLU A 107 13.66 -35.16 8.42
C GLU A 107 12.30 -35.17 9.13
N TYR A 108 11.25 -34.76 8.43
CA TYR A 108 9.88 -34.82 8.94
C TYR A 108 9.47 -36.25 9.28
N GLY A 109 9.75 -37.21 8.37
CA GLY A 109 9.45 -38.62 8.57
C GLY A 109 10.16 -39.21 9.78
N ILE A 110 11.43 -38.83 10.00
CA ILE A 110 12.22 -39.26 11.21
C ILE A 110 11.54 -38.78 12.48
N ILE A 111 11.21 -37.48 12.56
CA ILE A 111 10.59 -36.88 13.77
C ILE A 111 9.22 -37.48 14.05
N MET A 112 8.41 -37.68 13.00
CA MET A 112 7.10 -38.31 13.13
C MET A 112 7.19 -39.75 13.65
N ASN A 113 8.13 -40.51 13.14
CA ASN A 113 8.36 -41.90 13.63
C ASN A 113 8.86 -41.89 15.08
N GLU A 114 9.80 -41.02 15.44
CA GLU A 114 10.32 -40.89 16.81
C GLU A 114 9.19 -40.52 17.78
N GLY A 115 8.32 -39.56 17.42
CA GLY A 115 7.19 -39.18 18.24
C GLY A 115 6.15 -40.29 18.41
N SER A 116 5.87 -41.05 17.35
CA SER A 116 4.93 -42.18 17.40
C SER A 116 5.47 -43.32 18.29
N THR A 117 6.69 -43.75 18.06
CA THR A 117 7.31 -44.83 18.83
C THR A 117 7.53 -44.48 20.30
N SER A 118 7.89 -43.24 20.61
CA SER A 118 8.03 -42.74 22.00
C SER A 118 6.67 -42.75 22.73
N SER A 119 5.57 -42.67 22.00
CA SER A 119 4.20 -42.77 22.55
C SER A 119 3.65 -44.20 22.56
N GLY A 120 4.46 -45.20 22.20
CA GLY A 120 4.07 -46.63 22.14
C GLY A 120 3.29 -46.98 20.84
N GLY A 121 3.29 -46.11 19.84
CA GLY A 121 2.68 -46.34 18.53
C GLY A 121 3.65 -47.05 17.55
N GLU A 122 3.11 -47.41 16.38
CA GLU A 122 3.87 -47.95 15.23
C GLU A 122 4.56 -46.87 14.42
N LEU A 123 5.49 -47.26 13.55
CA LEU A 123 6.10 -46.36 12.59
C LEU A 123 5.06 -45.78 11.64
N VAL A 124 4.99 -44.47 11.57
CA VAL A 124 4.12 -43.73 10.62
C VAL A 124 4.63 -43.93 9.19
N PHE A 125 5.94 -43.81 9.00
CA PHE A 125 6.62 -44.02 7.72
C PHE A 125 7.55 -45.22 7.81
N LYS A 126 7.18 -46.32 7.14
CA LYS A 126 7.97 -47.58 7.19
C LYS A 126 9.26 -47.45 6.40
N ASP A 127 9.28 -46.71 5.30
CA ASP A 127 10.46 -46.46 4.47
C ASP A 127 10.73 -44.97 4.36
N ILE A 128 11.57 -44.46 5.27
CA ILE A 128 11.94 -43.04 5.31
C ILE A 128 12.79 -42.66 4.08
N ASN A 129 13.60 -43.56 3.55
CA ASN A 129 14.49 -43.26 2.43
C ASN A 129 13.71 -43.00 1.14
N SER A 130 12.53 -43.56 1.01
CA SER A 130 11.66 -43.32 -0.16
C SER A 130 11.07 -41.91 -0.21
N LEU A 131 11.08 -41.17 0.92
CA LEU A 131 10.51 -39.82 1.00
C LEU A 131 11.35 -38.76 0.26
N GLY A 132 12.67 -38.97 0.17
CA GLY A 132 13.58 -38.02 -0.45
C GLY A 132 13.57 -36.65 0.24
N THR A 133 13.87 -35.61 -0.50
CA THR A 133 13.86 -34.23 0.03
C THR A 133 12.47 -33.62 0.10
N GLY A 134 11.51 -34.17 -0.66
CA GLY A 134 10.17 -33.62 -0.77
C GLY A 134 10.14 -32.27 -1.50
N THR A 135 9.03 -31.54 -1.35
CA THR A 135 8.81 -30.25 -2.00
C THR A 135 8.95 -29.11 -1.01
N ASN A 136 9.80 -28.13 -1.30
CA ASN A 136 9.85 -26.89 -0.54
C ASN A 136 8.71 -25.97 -0.97
N TRP A 137 7.59 -26.05 -0.28
CA TRP A 137 6.38 -25.28 -0.59
C TRP A 137 6.57 -23.77 -0.49
N GLN A 138 7.51 -23.29 0.34
CA GLN A 138 7.81 -21.87 0.40
C GLN A 138 8.40 -21.38 -0.94
N ASN A 139 9.29 -22.14 -1.56
CA ASN A 139 9.87 -21.81 -2.86
C ASN A 139 8.84 -21.91 -4.00
N GLU A 140 7.84 -22.81 -3.86
CA GLU A 140 6.76 -22.90 -4.82
C GLU A 140 5.76 -21.75 -4.71
N VAL A 141 5.44 -21.34 -3.48
CA VAL A 141 4.45 -20.31 -3.21
C VAL A 141 5.02 -18.90 -3.38
N PHE A 142 6.26 -18.67 -2.93
CA PHE A 142 6.87 -17.35 -3.01
C PHE A 142 7.64 -17.18 -4.32
N LYS A 143 7.25 -16.18 -5.08
CA LYS A 143 7.88 -15.82 -6.36
C LYS A 143 8.30 -14.36 -6.33
N LYS A 144 9.33 -14.03 -7.11
CA LYS A 144 9.69 -12.63 -7.35
C LYS A 144 8.62 -11.97 -8.19
N ALA A 145 8.28 -10.73 -7.87
CA ALA A 145 7.26 -9.97 -8.59
C ALA A 145 7.75 -8.55 -8.89
N ALA A 146 7.39 -8.03 -10.05
CA ALA A 146 7.71 -6.67 -10.43
C ALA A 146 6.71 -5.68 -9.83
N ILE A 147 7.22 -4.49 -9.50
CA ILE A 147 6.42 -3.30 -9.23
C ILE A 147 6.88 -2.20 -10.18
N GLN A 148 5.93 -1.50 -10.79
CA GLN A 148 6.21 -0.42 -11.73
C GLN A 148 5.22 0.72 -11.52
N SER A 149 5.71 1.94 -11.59
CA SER A 149 4.90 3.15 -11.46
C SER A 149 5.35 4.18 -12.48
N TYR A 150 4.40 4.78 -13.17
CA TYR A 150 4.60 5.87 -14.12
C TYR A 150 3.64 6.98 -13.74
N ASN A 151 4.14 8.20 -13.62
CA ASN A 151 3.34 9.39 -13.40
C ASN A 151 3.85 10.51 -14.30
N LEU A 152 2.95 11.02 -15.14
CA LEU A 152 3.19 12.18 -15.98
C LEU A 152 2.31 13.31 -15.46
N SER A 153 2.91 14.48 -15.21
CA SER A 153 2.17 15.65 -14.78
C SER A 153 2.60 16.89 -15.56
N ALA A 154 1.65 17.80 -15.72
CA ALA A 154 1.88 19.13 -16.28
C ALA A 154 1.24 20.17 -15.36
N SER A 155 1.99 21.20 -15.02
CA SER A 155 1.52 22.32 -14.20
C SER A 155 1.97 23.64 -14.80
N GLY A 156 1.18 24.68 -14.58
CA GLY A 156 1.55 26.00 -15.05
C GLY A 156 0.53 27.05 -14.64
N SER A 157 0.80 28.28 -14.98
CA SER A 157 -0.14 29.39 -14.75
C SER A 157 -0.06 30.43 -15.85
N SER A 158 -1.14 31.16 -15.99
CA SER A 158 -1.22 32.45 -16.67
C SER A 158 -1.79 33.48 -15.70
N ASP A 159 -2.00 34.71 -16.15
CA ASP A 159 -2.51 35.80 -15.29
C ASP A 159 -3.82 35.47 -14.54
N LYS A 160 -4.67 34.65 -15.15
CA LYS A 160 -6.01 34.32 -14.64
C LYS A 160 -6.24 32.85 -14.33
N ILE A 161 -5.38 31.95 -14.80
CA ILE A 161 -5.60 30.52 -14.72
C ILE A 161 -4.34 29.85 -14.17
N ASN A 162 -4.49 29.02 -13.20
CA ASN A 162 -3.46 28.07 -12.75
C ASN A 162 -4.00 26.65 -12.90
N TYR A 163 -3.16 25.75 -13.36
CA TYR A 163 -3.55 24.37 -13.61
C TYR A 163 -2.49 23.37 -13.16
N PHE A 164 -2.99 22.23 -12.75
CA PHE A 164 -2.21 21.00 -12.56
C PHE A 164 -3.03 19.85 -13.15
N VAL A 165 -2.40 19.08 -14.03
CA VAL A 165 -2.99 17.87 -14.61
C VAL A 165 -1.99 16.75 -14.48
N SER A 166 -2.44 15.58 -14.02
CA SER A 166 -1.59 14.39 -13.97
C SER A 166 -2.31 13.13 -14.41
N GLY A 167 -1.54 12.17 -14.89
CA GLY A 167 -1.99 10.81 -15.17
C GLY A 167 -0.96 9.81 -14.65
N GLY A 168 -1.43 8.78 -13.92
CA GLY A 168 -0.56 7.80 -13.29
C GLY A 168 -1.01 6.37 -13.52
N TYR A 169 -0.02 5.47 -13.60
CA TYR A 169 -0.21 4.02 -13.62
C TYR A 169 0.67 3.38 -12.56
N LEU A 170 0.10 2.47 -11.78
CA LEU A 170 0.80 1.60 -10.84
C LEU A 170 0.45 0.16 -11.17
N GLY A 171 1.46 -0.66 -11.46
CA GLY A 171 1.34 -2.10 -11.60
C GLY A 171 2.18 -2.80 -10.53
N GLN A 172 1.57 -3.69 -9.76
CA GLN A 172 2.23 -4.45 -8.70
C GLN A 172 1.86 -5.93 -8.78
N GLY A 173 2.86 -6.77 -9.01
CA GLY A 173 2.69 -8.22 -8.94
C GLY A 173 2.71 -8.72 -7.49
N GLY A 174 2.00 -9.81 -7.22
CA GLY A 174 2.03 -10.48 -5.93
C GLY A 174 3.21 -11.42 -5.78
N ILE A 175 3.82 -11.42 -4.61
CA ILE A 175 4.90 -12.35 -4.26
C ILE A 175 4.38 -13.74 -3.86
N VAL A 176 3.07 -13.86 -3.55
CA VAL A 176 2.41 -15.13 -3.22
C VAL A 176 1.70 -15.65 -4.46
N GLY A 177 2.09 -16.81 -4.94
CA GLY A 177 1.54 -17.42 -6.15
C GLY A 177 2.00 -16.80 -7.47
N GLY A 178 2.82 -15.74 -7.42
CA GLY A 178 3.33 -15.04 -8.59
C GLY A 178 2.32 -14.07 -9.23
N THR A 179 2.75 -13.40 -10.29
CA THR A 179 1.97 -12.37 -11.00
C THR A 179 0.71 -12.90 -11.66
N ASP A 180 0.68 -14.19 -12.02
CA ASP A 180 -0.47 -14.84 -12.66
C ASP A 180 -1.64 -15.05 -11.68
N LYS A 181 -1.35 -15.16 -10.39
CA LYS A 181 -2.34 -15.44 -9.35
C LYS A 181 -2.72 -14.21 -8.55
N SER A 182 -1.82 -13.23 -8.47
CA SER A 182 -2.03 -12.03 -7.66
C SER A 182 -1.37 -10.84 -8.35
N ASN A 183 -2.18 -9.89 -8.78
CA ASN A 183 -1.72 -8.63 -9.35
C ASN A 183 -2.66 -7.50 -8.95
N PHE A 184 -2.14 -6.29 -8.98
CA PHE A 184 -2.88 -5.07 -8.75
C PHE A 184 -2.45 -4.03 -9.78
N ASN A 185 -3.43 -3.46 -10.48
CA ASN A 185 -3.21 -2.38 -11.43
C ASN A 185 -4.10 -1.20 -11.05
N ARG A 186 -3.53 0.00 -11.02
CA ARG A 186 -4.25 1.22 -10.73
C ARG A 186 -3.91 2.27 -11.78
N LEU A 187 -4.95 2.86 -12.37
CA LEU A 187 -4.89 4.06 -13.17
C LEU A 187 -5.53 5.20 -12.37
N ASN A 188 -4.89 6.35 -12.36
CA ASN A 188 -5.43 7.55 -11.73
C ASN A 188 -5.16 8.77 -12.59
N GLY A 189 -6.03 9.77 -12.47
CA GLY A 189 -5.89 11.07 -13.09
C GLY A 189 -6.32 12.15 -12.12
N THR A 190 -5.60 13.26 -12.09
CA THR A 190 -5.87 14.42 -11.24
C THR A 190 -5.92 15.67 -12.13
N VAL A 191 -6.92 16.51 -11.89
CA VAL A 191 -7.06 17.80 -12.54
C VAL A 191 -7.42 18.85 -11.50
N ASN A 192 -6.54 19.82 -11.29
CA ASN A 192 -6.75 20.98 -10.44
C ASN A 192 -6.69 22.24 -11.29
N LEU A 193 -7.77 23.01 -11.28
CA LEU A 193 -7.89 24.27 -12.00
C LEU A 193 -8.28 25.39 -11.04
N GLY A 194 -7.50 26.44 -11.01
CA GLY A 194 -7.83 27.69 -10.33
C GLY A 194 -8.05 28.79 -11.34
N ILE A 195 -9.18 29.50 -11.24
CA ILE A 195 -9.55 30.58 -12.15
C ILE A 195 -9.86 31.83 -11.34
N ASP A 196 -9.14 32.93 -11.62
CA ASP A 196 -9.42 34.25 -11.06
C ASP A 196 -10.44 34.94 -11.92
N LEU A 197 -11.68 35.02 -11.44
CA LEU A 197 -12.83 35.62 -12.18
C LEU A 197 -12.79 37.15 -12.24
N THR A 198 -12.05 37.79 -11.37
CA THR A 198 -11.91 39.25 -11.30
C THR A 198 -10.45 39.66 -11.12
N SER A 199 -9.99 40.56 -11.98
CA SER A 199 -8.75 41.32 -11.72
C SER A 199 -9.08 42.39 -10.66
N LYS A 200 -8.56 42.25 -9.44
CA LYS A 200 -8.49 43.41 -8.54
C LYS A 200 -7.17 44.15 -8.78
#